data_774e1a536bec7924395a9b236e8b7104
#
_entry.id   774e1a536bec7924395a9b236e8b7104
#
_cell.length_a   1.000
_cell.length_b   1.000
_cell.length_c   1.000
_cell.angle_alpha   90.00
_cell.angle_beta   90.00
_cell.angle_gamma   90.00
#
_symmetry.space_group_name_H-M   'P 1'
#
loop_
_entity.id
_entity.type
_entity.pdbx_description
1 polymer ?
#
loop_
_entity_poly.entity_id
_entity_poly.type
_entity_poly.pdbx_seq_one_letter_code
_entity_poly.pdbx_strand_id
1 'polypeptide(L)'
;RNDEAALPAFAPVDESLVAMNALNLTQRPPRSPRVRLGGYTILPRLLDKARATLAGTNGDYIYNNPNDGHFFRFTGLTPEALLEQVKSGAGDWDMLLWVNEHAPLKRTALEIQQWADWTESVSFNDVEMREWFTDQIKRLNPAREDLRGTFDYLDLDDFVSFGGVA
;
A
#
# COMPACT_ATOMS: atom_id res chain seq x y z
N ARG A 1 12.40 10.58 -42.95
CA ARG A 1 12.60 9.20 -42.43
C ARG A 1 12.49 9.29 -40.93
N ASN A 2 11.33 8.87 -40.41
CA ASN A 2 11.10 8.73 -38.97
C ASN A 2 11.67 7.38 -38.56
N ASP A 3 12.76 7.37 -37.81
CA ASP A 3 13.19 6.19 -37.06
C ASP A 3 12.36 6.13 -35.78
N GLU A 4 11.27 5.41 -35.86
CA GLU A 4 10.48 5.00 -34.72
C GLU A 4 11.24 3.87 -34.03
N ALA A 5 12.03 4.24 -33.00
CA ALA A 5 12.72 3.26 -32.17
C ALA A 5 11.66 2.45 -31.43
N ALA A 6 11.45 1.21 -31.85
CA ALA A 6 10.60 0.26 -31.18
C ALA A 6 11.10 0.07 -29.73
N LEU A 7 10.21 0.28 -28.76
CA LEU A 7 10.49 -0.04 -27.36
C LEU A 7 10.87 -1.53 -27.25
N PRO A 8 11.89 -1.86 -26.46
CA PRO A 8 12.29 -3.25 -26.28
C PRO A 8 11.11 -4.05 -25.71
N ALA A 9 10.80 -5.18 -26.37
CA ALA A 9 9.81 -6.12 -25.87
C ALA A 9 10.22 -6.58 -24.45
N PHE A 10 9.33 -6.40 -23.48
CA PHE A 10 9.53 -6.89 -22.13
C PHE A 10 9.80 -8.40 -22.16
N ALA A 11 10.84 -8.82 -21.44
CA ALA A 11 11.11 -10.23 -21.23
C ALA A 11 9.88 -10.91 -20.58
N PRO A 12 9.61 -12.20 -20.87
CA PRO A 12 8.52 -12.91 -20.24
C PRO A 12 8.66 -12.83 -18.72
N VAL A 13 7.56 -12.49 -18.06
CA VAL A 13 7.50 -12.37 -16.60
C VAL A 13 7.81 -13.75 -16.01
N ASP A 14 8.84 -13.83 -15.21
CA ASP A 14 9.13 -15.03 -14.43
C ASP A 14 8.20 -15.06 -13.21
N GLU A 15 7.09 -15.76 -13.33
CA GLU A 15 6.09 -15.91 -12.26
C GLU A 15 6.72 -16.43 -10.96
N SER A 16 7.85 -17.12 -11.04
CA SER A 16 8.56 -17.61 -9.87
C SER A 16 9.19 -16.48 -9.04
N LEU A 17 9.64 -15.40 -9.67
CA LEU A 17 10.22 -14.23 -8.99
C LEU A 17 9.16 -13.44 -8.22
N VAL A 18 7.95 -13.31 -8.76
CA VAL A 18 6.84 -12.66 -8.05
C VAL A 18 6.46 -13.49 -6.83
N ALA A 19 6.35 -14.80 -6.98
CA ALA A 19 6.03 -15.71 -5.88
C ALA A 19 7.10 -15.70 -4.77
N MET A 20 8.38 -15.58 -5.11
CA MET A 20 9.48 -15.53 -4.13
C MET A 20 9.42 -14.29 -3.22
N ASN A 21 8.90 -13.17 -3.71
CA ASN A 21 8.80 -11.91 -2.96
C ASN A 21 7.41 -11.69 -2.34
N ALA A 22 6.44 -12.56 -2.62
CA ALA A 22 5.09 -12.41 -2.11
C ALA A 22 4.96 -12.93 -0.67
N LEU A 23 4.36 -12.11 0.19
CA LEU A 23 3.90 -12.56 1.50
C LEU A 23 2.62 -13.39 1.34
N ASN A 24 2.48 -14.44 2.13
CA ASN A 24 1.18 -15.11 2.25
C ASN A 24 0.31 -14.36 3.27
N LEU A 25 -0.57 -13.51 2.77
CA LEU A 25 -1.46 -12.68 3.59
C LEU A 25 -2.65 -13.44 4.19
N THR A 26 -2.76 -14.75 3.95
CA THR A 26 -3.67 -15.62 4.71
C THR A 26 -3.08 -16.05 6.05
N GLN A 27 -1.76 -15.85 6.24
CA GLN A 27 -1.02 -16.31 7.42
C GLN A 27 -0.44 -15.17 8.26
N ARG A 28 -0.27 -14.01 7.67
CA ARG A 28 0.24 -12.80 8.34
C ARG A 28 -0.22 -11.54 7.61
N PRO A 29 -0.30 -10.39 8.30
CA PRO A 29 -0.70 -9.15 7.66
C PRO A 29 0.40 -8.62 6.71
N PRO A 30 0.05 -7.73 5.77
CA PRO A 30 1.02 -6.91 5.08
C PRO A 30 1.72 -5.96 6.08
N ARG A 31 2.78 -5.32 5.67
CA ARG A 31 3.46 -4.31 6.50
C ARG A 31 2.48 -3.24 6.96
N SER A 32 2.72 -2.69 8.18
CA SER A 32 1.95 -1.55 8.67
C SER A 32 1.91 -0.42 7.64
N PRO A 33 0.78 0.29 7.50
CA PRO A 33 0.70 1.44 6.59
C PRO A 33 1.67 2.56 6.96
N ARG A 34 2.21 2.57 8.21
CA ARG A 34 3.19 3.53 8.70
C ARG A 34 4.61 3.28 8.23
N VAL A 35 4.92 2.06 7.77
CA VAL A 35 6.24 1.75 7.23
C VAL A 35 6.45 2.58 5.97
N ARG A 36 7.60 3.25 5.90
CA ARG A 36 7.96 4.15 4.79
C ARG A 36 9.00 3.55 3.87
N LEU A 37 8.86 3.80 2.59
CA LEU A 37 9.84 3.49 1.55
C LEU A 37 10.11 4.77 0.74
N GLY A 38 11.33 5.28 0.79
CA GLY A 38 11.66 6.56 0.16
C GLY A 38 10.86 7.75 0.71
N GLY A 39 10.40 7.65 1.96
CA GLY A 39 9.50 8.62 2.60
C GLY A 39 8.02 8.37 2.38
N TYR A 40 7.62 7.60 1.36
CA TYR A 40 6.21 7.28 1.11
C TYR A 40 5.68 6.29 2.15
N THR A 41 4.68 6.71 2.91
CA THR A 41 3.82 5.82 3.71
C THR A 41 2.88 5.04 2.78
N ILE A 42 2.21 4.00 3.26
CA ILE A 42 1.34 3.11 2.47
C ILE A 42 2.09 2.27 1.43
N LEU A 43 3.09 2.81 0.72
CA LEU A 43 3.74 2.15 -0.40
C LEU A 43 4.24 0.72 -0.09
N PRO A 44 4.93 0.44 1.04
CA PRO A 44 5.34 -0.93 1.37
C PRO A 44 4.15 -1.89 1.51
N ARG A 45 3.08 -1.45 2.18
CA ARG A 45 1.85 -2.23 2.34
C ARG A 45 1.16 -2.49 1.01
N LEU A 46 1.11 -1.49 0.15
CA LEU A 46 0.56 -1.57 -1.19
C LEU A 46 1.32 -2.58 -2.05
N LEU A 47 2.66 -2.59 -1.99
CA LEU A 47 3.50 -3.55 -2.69
C LEU A 47 3.30 -4.99 -2.17
N ASP A 48 3.16 -5.17 -0.85
CA ASP A 48 2.86 -6.49 -0.26
C ASP A 48 1.52 -7.02 -0.78
N LYS A 49 0.48 -6.19 -0.80
CA LYS A 49 -0.84 -6.57 -1.33
C LYS A 49 -0.80 -6.86 -2.84
N ALA A 50 -0.08 -6.04 -3.61
CA ALA A 50 0.09 -6.26 -5.04
C ALA A 50 0.73 -7.61 -5.34
N ARG A 51 1.85 -7.92 -4.67
CA ARG A 51 2.56 -9.19 -4.83
C ARG A 51 1.69 -10.38 -4.41
N ALA A 52 1.02 -10.28 -3.26
CA ALA A 52 0.13 -11.32 -2.77
C ALA A 52 -1.08 -11.55 -3.71
N THR A 53 -1.63 -10.49 -4.29
CA THR A 53 -2.71 -10.59 -5.30
C THR A 53 -2.23 -11.35 -6.54
N LEU A 54 -1.03 -11.03 -7.04
CA LEU A 54 -0.45 -11.72 -8.19
C LEU A 54 -0.13 -13.18 -7.89
N ALA A 55 0.25 -13.50 -6.65
CA ALA A 55 0.53 -14.86 -6.19
C ALA A 55 -0.72 -15.64 -5.74
N GLY A 56 -1.91 -15.02 -5.72
CA GLY A 56 -3.14 -15.66 -5.22
C GLY A 56 -3.13 -15.94 -3.71
N THR A 57 -2.35 -15.19 -2.93
CA THR A 57 -2.18 -15.37 -1.48
C THR A 57 -2.60 -14.14 -0.67
N ASN A 58 -3.45 -13.29 -1.26
CA ASN A 58 -3.87 -12.02 -0.65
C ASN A 58 -4.90 -12.17 0.49
N GLY A 59 -5.54 -13.35 0.67
CA GLY A 59 -6.58 -13.52 1.67
C GLY A 59 -7.69 -12.48 1.53
N ASP A 60 -8.06 -11.83 2.63
CA ASP A 60 -9.09 -10.78 2.66
C ASP A 60 -8.55 -9.38 2.29
N TYR A 61 -7.25 -9.27 2.02
CA TYR A 61 -6.64 -7.99 1.64
C TYR A 61 -6.90 -7.68 0.17
N ILE A 62 -7.38 -6.45 -0.07
CA ILE A 62 -7.73 -5.96 -1.42
C ILE A 62 -6.67 -4.96 -1.88
N TYR A 63 -6.04 -5.25 -3.03
CA TYR A 63 -5.23 -4.28 -3.74
C TYR A 63 -6.10 -3.15 -4.32
N ASN A 64 -5.61 -1.92 -4.29
CA ASN A 64 -6.34 -0.73 -4.72
C ASN A 64 -7.62 -0.47 -3.92
N ASN A 65 -7.55 -0.61 -2.60
CA ASN A 65 -8.63 -0.19 -1.71
C ASN A 65 -8.61 1.34 -1.50
N PRO A 66 -9.62 1.93 -0.84
CA PRO A 66 -9.69 3.39 -0.63
C PRO A 66 -8.45 4.01 0.04
N ASN A 67 -7.77 3.28 0.94
CA ASN A 67 -6.54 3.75 1.58
C ASN A 67 -5.36 3.81 0.61
N ASP A 68 -5.24 2.84 -0.29
CA ASP A 68 -4.24 2.84 -1.36
C ASP A 68 -4.46 4.02 -2.31
N GLY A 69 -5.71 4.44 -2.48
CA GLY A 69 -6.08 5.60 -3.28
C GLY A 69 -5.40 6.91 -2.85
N HIS A 70 -4.97 7.03 -1.59
CA HIS A 70 -4.18 8.20 -1.15
C HIS A 70 -2.83 8.26 -1.86
N PHE A 71 -2.15 7.13 -2.01
CA PHE A 71 -0.87 7.05 -2.72
C PHE A 71 -1.05 7.35 -4.22
N PHE A 72 -2.03 6.75 -4.86
CA PHE A 72 -2.29 6.95 -6.28
C PHE A 72 -2.65 8.41 -6.61
N ARG A 73 -3.51 9.04 -5.81
CA ARG A 73 -3.84 10.48 -5.97
C ARG A 73 -2.62 11.38 -5.76
N PHE A 74 -1.76 11.05 -4.82
CA PHE A 74 -0.57 11.84 -4.51
C PHE A 74 0.50 11.76 -5.61
N THR A 75 0.71 10.57 -6.19
CA THR A 75 1.73 10.33 -7.21
C THR A 75 1.22 10.52 -8.64
N GLY A 76 -0.09 10.42 -8.86
CA GLY A 76 -0.71 10.39 -10.18
C GLY A 76 -0.53 9.07 -10.92
N LEU A 77 0.07 8.06 -10.29
CA LEU A 77 0.17 6.71 -10.86
C LEU A 77 -1.21 6.04 -10.90
N THR A 78 -1.39 5.14 -11.86
CA THR A 78 -2.57 4.27 -11.86
C THR A 78 -2.27 2.96 -11.14
N PRO A 79 -3.28 2.33 -10.51
CA PRO A 79 -3.12 1.01 -9.90
C PRO A 79 -2.62 -0.03 -10.88
N GLU A 80 -3.12 0.01 -12.11
CA GLU A 80 -2.76 -0.94 -13.17
C GLU A 80 -1.29 -0.83 -13.57
N ALA A 81 -0.76 0.40 -13.68
CA ALA A 81 0.65 0.63 -14.03
C ALA A 81 1.59 0.13 -12.92
N LEU A 82 1.23 0.37 -11.65
CA LEU A 82 2.02 -0.14 -10.52
C LEU A 82 1.98 -1.67 -10.48
N LEU A 83 0.81 -2.27 -10.64
CA LEU A 83 0.64 -3.73 -10.62
C LEU A 83 1.43 -4.40 -11.76
N GLU A 84 1.42 -3.80 -12.95
CA GLU A 84 2.20 -4.30 -14.09
C GLU A 84 3.70 -4.26 -13.81
N GLN A 85 4.19 -3.20 -13.18
CA GLN A 85 5.60 -3.12 -12.78
C GLN A 85 5.95 -4.16 -11.69
N VAL A 86 5.05 -4.41 -10.73
CA VAL A 86 5.27 -5.45 -9.71
C VAL A 86 5.41 -6.85 -10.32
N LYS A 87 4.76 -7.16 -11.45
CA LYS A 87 4.92 -8.43 -12.17
C LYS A 87 6.34 -8.68 -12.64
N SER A 88 7.17 -7.66 -12.82
CA SER A 88 8.58 -7.83 -13.15
C SER A 88 9.40 -8.55 -12.08
N GLY A 89 8.86 -8.76 -10.88
CA GLY A 89 9.57 -9.33 -9.74
C GLY A 89 10.49 -8.34 -9.02
N ALA A 90 10.38 -7.04 -9.34
CA ALA A 90 11.21 -5.99 -8.76
C ALA A 90 11.12 -5.95 -7.23
N GLY A 91 12.26 -5.78 -6.57
CA GLY A 91 12.36 -5.54 -5.13
C GLY A 91 11.84 -4.17 -4.73
N ASP A 92 11.74 -3.90 -3.43
CA ASP A 92 11.19 -2.64 -2.93
C ASP A 92 11.99 -1.42 -3.42
N TRP A 93 13.32 -1.53 -3.46
CA TRP A 93 14.17 -0.43 -3.91
C TRP A 93 13.96 -0.12 -5.39
N ASP A 94 13.88 -1.14 -6.24
CA ASP A 94 13.65 -0.96 -7.67
C ASP A 94 12.25 -0.40 -7.93
N MET A 95 11.25 -0.83 -7.15
CA MET A 95 9.90 -0.27 -7.19
C MET A 95 9.89 1.21 -6.78
N LEU A 96 10.66 1.60 -5.76
CA LEU A 96 10.79 3.01 -5.38
C LEU A 96 11.42 3.85 -6.51
N LEU A 97 12.49 3.36 -7.12
CA LEU A 97 13.13 4.05 -8.25
C LEU A 97 12.14 4.21 -9.40
N TRP A 98 11.41 3.15 -9.73
CA TRP A 98 10.37 3.19 -10.76
C TRP A 98 9.27 4.20 -10.44
N VAL A 99 8.76 4.23 -9.20
CA VAL A 99 7.75 5.23 -8.75
C VAL A 99 8.28 6.65 -8.95
N ASN A 100 9.51 6.93 -8.51
CA ASN A 100 10.09 8.26 -8.63
C ASN A 100 10.30 8.68 -10.10
N GLU A 101 10.60 7.72 -10.97
CA GLU A 101 10.80 7.97 -12.40
C GLU A 101 9.47 8.16 -13.16
N HIS A 102 8.47 7.32 -12.86
CA HIS A 102 7.25 7.22 -13.68
C HIS A 102 6.03 7.97 -13.10
N ALA A 103 6.09 8.40 -11.82
CA ALA A 103 5.00 9.18 -11.25
C ALA A 103 4.75 10.46 -12.08
N PRO A 104 3.52 10.68 -12.62
CA PRO A 104 3.19 11.89 -13.37
C PRO A 104 3.33 13.16 -12.52
N LEU A 105 2.99 13.06 -11.23
CA LEU A 105 3.11 14.16 -10.28
C LEU A 105 4.44 14.03 -9.52
N LYS A 106 5.46 14.76 -9.98
CA LYS A 106 6.76 14.78 -9.30
C LYS A 106 6.65 15.50 -7.96
N ARG A 107 7.17 14.87 -6.93
CA ARG A 107 7.15 15.39 -5.56
C ARG A 107 8.57 15.56 -5.02
N THR A 108 8.77 16.63 -4.30
CA THR A 108 10.00 16.85 -3.54
C THR A 108 10.01 15.97 -2.28
N ALA A 109 11.18 15.74 -1.70
CA ALA A 109 11.30 14.98 -0.45
C ALA A 109 10.48 15.62 0.69
N LEU A 110 10.40 16.95 0.73
CA LEU A 110 9.59 17.67 1.72
C LEU A 110 8.09 17.43 1.51
N GLU A 111 7.59 17.50 0.28
CA GLU A 111 6.18 17.21 -0.03
C GLU A 111 5.82 15.77 0.33
N ILE A 112 6.70 14.80 0.05
CA ILE A 112 6.50 13.40 0.40
C ILE A 112 6.41 13.25 1.92
N GLN A 113 7.30 13.89 2.67
CA GLN A 113 7.27 13.85 4.14
C GLN A 113 5.99 14.48 4.68
N GLN A 114 5.63 15.68 4.24
CA GLN A 114 4.42 16.37 4.67
C GLN A 114 3.15 15.56 4.37
N TRP A 115 3.07 14.95 3.20
CA TRP A 115 1.96 14.09 2.81
C TRP A 115 1.90 12.82 3.69
N ALA A 116 3.05 12.20 3.96
CA ALA A 116 3.12 11.01 4.81
C ALA A 116 2.66 11.33 6.25
N ASP A 117 3.16 12.41 6.83
CA ASP A 117 2.78 12.87 8.18
C ASP A 117 1.28 13.20 8.26
N TRP A 118 0.75 13.89 7.24
CA TRP A 118 -0.68 14.15 7.14
C TRP A 118 -1.50 12.85 7.04
N THR A 119 -1.08 11.91 6.19
CA THR A 119 -1.80 10.65 5.97
C THR A 119 -1.83 9.79 7.23
N GLU A 120 -0.74 9.79 8.02
CA GLU A 120 -0.66 9.07 9.29
C GLU A 120 -1.55 9.68 10.38
N SER A 121 -1.74 11.00 10.36
CA SER A 121 -2.45 11.75 11.41
C SER A 121 -3.90 12.08 11.07
N VAL A 122 -4.30 11.94 9.80
CA VAL A 122 -5.64 12.33 9.37
C VAL A 122 -6.71 11.51 10.07
N SER A 123 -7.69 12.21 10.63
CA SER A 123 -8.90 11.63 11.20
C SER A 123 -10.10 11.88 10.29
N PHE A 124 -11.18 11.16 10.55
CA PHE A 124 -12.42 11.32 9.80
C PHE A 124 -13.07 12.68 10.07
N ASN A 125 -13.53 13.37 9.03
CA ASN A 125 -14.13 14.69 9.12
C ASN A 125 -15.67 14.66 9.26
N ASP A 126 -16.30 13.56 8.85
CA ASP A 126 -17.75 13.40 8.98
C ASP A 126 -18.13 12.52 10.18
N VAL A 127 -19.37 12.70 10.65
CA VAL A 127 -19.87 12.01 11.85
C VAL A 127 -20.05 10.53 11.59
N GLU A 128 -20.58 10.15 10.43
CA GLU A 128 -20.86 8.75 10.10
C GLU A 128 -19.59 7.91 10.07
N MET A 129 -18.51 8.45 9.47
CA MET A 129 -17.20 7.76 9.44
C MET A 129 -16.58 7.67 10.83
N ARG A 130 -16.76 8.68 11.68
CA ARG A 130 -16.30 8.63 13.08
C ARG A 130 -17.05 7.58 13.91
N GLU A 131 -18.36 7.49 13.74
CA GLU A 131 -19.18 6.46 14.39
C GLU A 131 -18.77 5.07 13.92
N TRP A 132 -18.66 4.88 12.60
CA TRP A 132 -18.19 3.62 12.03
C TRP A 132 -16.81 3.24 12.60
N PHE A 133 -15.84 4.16 12.60
CA PHE A 133 -14.50 3.93 13.15
C PHE A 133 -14.56 3.52 14.63
N THR A 134 -15.35 4.25 15.43
CA THR A 134 -15.52 3.97 16.85
C THR A 134 -16.09 2.56 17.07
N ASP A 135 -17.06 2.16 16.26
CA ASP A 135 -17.65 0.83 16.34
C ASP A 135 -16.67 -0.28 15.92
N GLN A 136 -15.84 -0.03 14.91
CA GLN A 136 -14.78 -0.98 14.54
C GLN A 136 -13.75 -1.15 15.67
N ILE A 137 -13.30 -0.06 16.26
CA ILE A 137 -12.35 -0.13 17.39
C ILE A 137 -12.96 -0.88 18.57
N LYS A 138 -14.22 -0.58 18.94
CA LYS A 138 -14.92 -1.31 20.03
C LYS A 138 -15.05 -2.80 19.78
N ARG A 139 -15.24 -3.22 18.52
CA ARG A 139 -15.30 -4.64 18.16
C ARG A 139 -13.93 -5.33 18.34
N LEU A 140 -12.87 -4.65 17.97
CA LEU A 140 -11.51 -5.19 18.04
C LEU A 140 -10.97 -5.14 19.47
N ASN A 141 -11.08 -3.99 20.12
CA ASN A 141 -10.67 -3.79 21.51
C ASN A 141 -11.36 -2.57 22.14
N PRO A 142 -12.37 -2.76 23.01
CA PRO A 142 -13.11 -1.66 23.62
C PRO A 142 -12.27 -0.79 24.58
N ALA A 143 -11.08 -1.23 24.99
CA ALA A 143 -10.21 -0.46 25.87
C ALA A 143 -9.31 0.55 25.10
N ARG A 144 -9.29 0.50 23.77
CA ARG A 144 -8.41 1.34 22.94
C ARG A 144 -9.11 2.63 22.51
N GLU A 145 -9.48 3.44 23.49
CA GLU A 145 -10.06 4.79 23.27
C GLU A 145 -9.03 5.82 22.79
N ASP A 146 -7.75 5.49 22.79
CA ASP A 146 -6.62 6.32 22.34
C ASP A 146 -6.53 6.42 20.81
N LEU A 147 -7.09 5.46 20.08
CA LEU A 147 -6.98 5.39 18.63
C LEU A 147 -7.85 6.44 17.93
N ARG A 148 -7.32 7.09 16.89
CA ARG A 148 -7.96 8.25 16.25
C ARG A 148 -8.03 8.21 14.73
N GLY A 149 -7.16 7.46 14.07
CA GLY A 149 -6.99 7.50 12.63
C GLY A 149 -7.13 6.15 11.94
N THR A 150 -7.22 6.19 10.61
CA THR A 150 -7.35 4.99 9.79
C THR A 150 -6.18 4.02 9.99
N PHE A 151 -4.95 4.54 10.15
CA PHE A 151 -3.78 3.68 10.34
C PHE A 151 -3.80 2.97 11.70
N ASP A 152 -4.33 3.62 12.74
CA ASP A 152 -4.54 2.98 14.03
C ASP A 152 -5.48 1.78 13.91
N TYR A 153 -6.59 1.97 13.17
CA TYR A 153 -7.55 0.90 12.91
C TYR A 153 -6.90 -0.25 12.13
N LEU A 154 -6.17 0.05 11.06
CA LEU A 154 -5.54 -0.99 10.23
C LEU A 154 -4.50 -1.80 11.04
N ASP A 155 -3.67 -1.13 11.85
CA ASP A 155 -2.68 -1.81 12.67
C ASP A 155 -3.34 -2.68 13.76
N LEU A 156 -4.43 -2.20 14.39
CA LEU A 156 -5.17 -2.98 15.37
C LEU A 156 -5.91 -4.17 14.74
N ASP A 157 -6.56 -3.97 13.60
CA ASP A 157 -7.26 -5.01 12.86
C ASP A 157 -6.29 -6.12 12.43
N ASP A 158 -5.16 -5.75 11.86
CA ASP A 158 -4.10 -6.68 11.49
C ASP A 158 -3.60 -7.50 12.70
N PHE A 159 -3.37 -6.83 13.83
CA PHE A 159 -2.89 -7.47 15.05
C PHE A 159 -3.90 -8.50 15.59
N VAL A 160 -5.16 -8.12 15.70
CA VAL A 160 -6.22 -8.99 16.23
C VAL A 160 -6.53 -10.14 15.26
N SER A 161 -6.57 -9.86 13.96
CA SER A 161 -6.91 -10.87 12.93
C SER A 161 -5.90 -12.02 12.86
N PHE A 162 -4.65 -11.78 13.30
CA PHE A 162 -3.62 -12.82 13.34
C PHE A 162 -3.29 -13.31 14.76
N GLY A 163 -4.26 -13.25 15.66
CA GLY A 163 -4.19 -13.88 16.97
C GLY A 163 -3.57 -13.03 18.07
N GLY A 164 -3.35 -11.74 17.81
CA GLY A 164 -2.97 -10.79 18.86
C GLY A 164 -4.10 -10.58 19.84
N VAL A 165 -3.77 -10.52 21.13
CA VAL A 165 -4.68 -10.14 22.22
C VAL A 165 -4.36 -8.70 22.56
N ALA A 166 -5.30 -7.81 22.24
CA ALA A 166 -5.14 -6.39 22.49
C ALA A 166 -5.74 -5.97 23.83
#